data_3fe5dc9b51549497b06140ad9f997481
#
_entry.id   3fe5dc9b51549497b06140ad9f997481
#
_cell.length_a   1.000
_cell.length_b   1.000
_cell.length_c   1.000
_cell.angle_alpha   90.00
_cell.angle_beta   90.00
_cell.angle_gamma   90.00
#
_symmetry.space_group_name_H-M   'P 1'
#
loop_
_entity.id
_entity.type
_entity.pdbx_description
1 polymer ?
#
loop_
_entity_poly.entity_id
_entity_poly.type
_entity_poly.pdbx_seq_one_letter_code
_entity_poly.pdbx_strand_id
1 'polypeptide(L)'
;MLLSFFQRLGRPFRTMRPGRLIVLVFLFIILLGAGLLCLPAASRSGEPTPFLTSLFTATSATCVTGLIRVDTGTHWAMFGQVVILLLIQIGGLGFMTIACLFFFALRRKIGLRERMVLAQALGSDSYSGIVSLVRNILRGTAAVEGAGALILFFRFLPEFGFGKALWYGVFHSISAFCNAGFDVLADTDVGGSLCRYATDPVVNFTIMALIIIGGLGFAVWGDIRHNLRFSRMSVYTRLVILITTVLIFGGAGIFAALEWNNPGTLGGLTPSQKLMAALFQSVTLRTAGFATFDQNALSDVSKAVADFLMLVGGSSGSTAGGVKTVTVGVILLAAWSTARSRTSVQIMKRRIPQQAVANASALFILVLLLSGLGAAFLSIADHVSLENALYETISALCTVGLTTGITSSLCAASQIVLIIFMFFGRLGIMTISVGFMAADRAEERVSYAETKIMIG
;
A
#
# COMPACT_ATOMS: atom_id res chain seq x y z
N MET A 1 -29.72 3.38 -27.27
CA MET A 1 -30.27 3.56 -25.91
C MET A 1 -29.18 3.50 -24.83
N LEU A 2 -28.29 2.53 -24.81
CA LEU A 2 -27.15 2.45 -23.87
C LEU A 2 -26.16 3.64 -23.99
N LEU A 3 -25.81 4.08 -25.20
CA LEU A 3 -24.92 5.23 -25.41
C LEU A 3 -25.48 6.56 -24.91
N SER A 4 -26.80 6.78 -25.00
CA SER A 4 -27.47 7.97 -24.47
C SER A 4 -27.57 7.95 -22.94
N PHE A 5 -27.68 6.77 -22.34
CA PHE A 5 -27.63 6.56 -20.90
C PHE A 5 -26.25 6.92 -20.33
N PHE A 6 -25.16 6.43 -20.95
CA PHE A 6 -23.78 6.80 -20.57
C PHE A 6 -23.46 8.28 -20.84
N GLN A 7 -24.07 8.89 -21.86
CA GLN A 7 -23.92 10.34 -22.11
C GLN A 7 -24.69 11.21 -21.08
N ARG A 8 -25.82 10.74 -20.57
CA ARG A 8 -26.56 11.42 -19.51
C ARG A 8 -25.90 11.27 -18.14
N LEU A 9 -25.36 10.07 -17.81
CA LEU A 9 -24.53 9.88 -16.62
C LEU A 9 -23.22 10.69 -16.67
N GLY A 10 -22.67 10.95 -17.86
CA GLY A 10 -21.42 11.69 -18.02
C GLY A 10 -21.52 13.20 -17.75
N ARG A 11 -22.72 13.81 -17.72
CA ARG A 11 -22.88 15.25 -17.49
C ARG A 11 -22.46 15.72 -16.07
N PRO A 12 -22.90 15.06 -14.96
CA PRO A 12 -22.45 15.46 -13.63
C PRO A 12 -20.96 15.16 -13.38
N PHE A 13 -20.41 14.09 -13.98
CA PHE A 13 -18.99 13.76 -13.88
C PHE A 13 -18.07 14.78 -14.60
N ARG A 14 -18.57 15.51 -15.58
CA ARG A 14 -17.83 16.52 -16.35
C ARG A 14 -17.54 17.81 -15.58
N THR A 15 -18.25 18.09 -14.50
CA THR A 15 -18.10 19.29 -13.69
C THR A 15 -17.45 19.06 -12.35
N MET A 16 -17.27 17.78 -11.93
CA MET A 16 -16.67 17.43 -10.64
C MET A 16 -15.17 17.69 -10.60
N ARG A 17 -14.66 18.10 -9.43
CA ARG A 17 -13.21 18.19 -9.17
C ARG A 17 -12.56 16.82 -9.28
N PRO A 18 -11.33 16.71 -9.84
CA PRO A 18 -10.65 15.41 -10.04
C PRO A 18 -10.55 14.57 -8.77
N GLY A 19 -10.26 15.16 -7.60
CA GLY A 19 -10.18 14.44 -6.33
C GLY A 19 -11.50 13.77 -5.92
N ARG A 20 -12.66 14.43 -6.11
CA ARG A 20 -13.98 13.83 -5.84
C ARG A 20 -14.27 12.66 -6.77
N LEU A 21 -13.89 12.78 -8.03
CA LEU A 21 -14.07 11.71 -9.01
C LEU A 21 -13.29 10.46 -8.60
N ILE A 22 -12.03 10.63 -8.15
CA ILE A 22 -11.18 9.53 -7.68
C ILE A 22 -11.85 8.80 -6.52
N VAL A 23 -12.29 9.53 -5.49
CA VAL A 23 -12.95 8.95 -4.30
C VAL A 23 -14.20 8.16 -4.67
N LEU A 24 -15.08 8.75 -5.51
CA LEU A 24 -16.34 8.11 -5.91
C LEU A 24 -16.12 6.85 -6.75
N VAL A 25 -15.13 6.87 -7.64
CA VAL A 25 -14.81 5.69 -8.46
C VAL A 25 -14.22 4.57 -7.61
N PHE A 26 -13.34 4.88 -6.65
CA PHE A 26 -12.83 3.88 -5.71
C PHE A 26 -13.95 3.28 -4.86
N LEU A 27 -14.84 4.11 -4.32
CA LEU A 27 -15.99 3.64 -3.56
C LEU A 27 -16.90 2.73 -4.40
N PHE A 28 -17.16 3.11 -5.66
CA PHE A 28 -17.95 2.31 -6.59
C PHE A 28 -17.28 0.93 -6.86
N ILE A 29 -15.96 0.90 -7.08
CA ILE A 29 -15.21 -0.34 -7.30
C ILE A 29 -15.28 -1.26 -6.08
N ILE A 30 -15.15 -0.69 -4.87
CA ILE A 30 -15.25 -1.44 -3.61
C ILE A 30 -16.65 -2.04 -3.44
N LEU A 31 -17.70 -1.25 -3.66
CA LEU A 31 -19.09 -1.73 -3.53
C LEU A 31 -19.44 -2.77 -4.59
N LEU A 32 -18.95 -2.60 -5.82
CA LEU A 32 -19.11 -3.59 -6.89
C LEU A 32 -18.38 -4.89 -6.53
N GLY A 33 -17.14 -4.80 -6.06
CA GLY A 33 -16.35 -5.94 -5.60
C GLY A 33 -17.01 -6.66 -4.43
N ALA A 34 -17.50 -5.92 -3.44
CA ALA A 34 -18.27 -6.49 -2.32
C ALA A 34 -19.51 -7.23 -2.79
N GLY A 35 -20.27 -6.66 -3.72
CA GLY A 35 -21.44 -7.31 -4.32
C GLY A 35 -21.10 -8.61 -5.05
N LEU A 36 -19.99 -8.63 -5.81
CA LEU A 36 -19.54 -9.85 -6.49
C LEU A 36 -19.05 -10.92 -5.49
N LEU A 37 -18.41 -10.53 -4.40
CA LEU A 37 -17.94 -11.43 -3.36
C LEU A 37 -19.07 -11.95 -2.47
N CYS A 38 -20.24 -11.29 -2.39
CA CYS A 38 -21.43 -11.80 -1.72
C CYS A 38 -22.11 -12.96 -2.46
N LEU A 39 -21.80 -13.15 -3.75
CA LEU A 39 -22.44 -14.20 -4.53
C LEU A 39 -22.05 -15.60 -4.04
N PRO A 40 -22.98 -16.57 -4.01
CA PRO A 40 -22.67 -17.95 -3.63
C PRO A 40 -21.52 -18.56 -4.44
N ALA A 41 -21.40 -18.19 -5.71
CA ALA A 41 -20.33 -18.65 -6.60
C ALA A 41 -18.91 -18.17 -6.16
N ALA A 42 -18.82 -17.14 -5.31
CA ALA A 42 -17.54 -16.62 -4.82
C ALA A 42 -17.00 -17.43 -3.63
N SER A 43 -17.86 -18.12 -2.87
CA SER A 43 -17.50 -18.94 -1.72
C SER A 43 -17.30 -20.40 -2.12
N ARG A 44 -16.36 -21.10 -1.46
CA ARG A 44 -16.18 -22.55 -1.63
C ARG A 44 -17.31 -23.36 -1.04
N SER A 45 -17.98 -22.85 0.01
CA SER A 45 -19.15 -23.49 0.60
C SER A 45 -20.39 -23.45 -0.30
N GLY A 46 -20.39 -22.58 -1.33
CA GLY A 46 -21.59 -22.32 -2.15
C GLY A 46 -22.65 -21.49 -1.45
N GLU A 47 -22.38 -20.99 -0.25
CA GLU A 47 -23.27 -20.11 0.51
C GLU A 47 -22.88 -18.63 0.32
N PRO A 48 -23.85 -17.69 0.37
CA PRO A 48 -23.58 -16.28 0.31
C PRO A 48 -22.71 -15.82 1.48
N THR A 49 -21.59 -15.15 1.21
CA THR A 49 -20.77 -14.55 2.27
C THR A 49 -21.44 -13.30 2.83
N PRO A 50 -21.42 -13.08 4.17
CA PRO A 50 -22.01 -11.89 4.78
C PRO A 50 -21.44 -10.61 4.16
N PHE A 51 -22.33 -9.61 3.94
CA PHE A 51 -21.95 -8.36 3.25
C PHE A 51 -20.78 -7.63 3.91
N LEU A 52 -20.70 -7.58 5.25
CA LEU A 52 -19.59 -6.91 5.95
C LEU A 52 -18.27 -7.61 5.68
N THR A 53 -18.22 -8.95 5.64
CA THR A 53 -17.02 -9.73 5.31
C THR A 53 -16.59 -9.49 3.87
N SER A 54 -17.53 -9.49 2.94
CA SER A 54 -17.30 -9.20 1.52
C SER A 54 -16.82 -7.77 1.31
N LEU A 55 -17.43 -6.80 2.03
CA LEU A 55 -17.04 -5.39 1.98
C LEU A 55 -15.63 -5.18 2.55
N PHE A 56 -15.31 -5.84 3.67
CA PHE A 56 -13.97 -5.79 4.27
C PHE A 56 -12.91 -6.32 3.30
N THR A 57 -13.15 -7.51 2.73
CA THR A 57 -12.24 -8.13 1.75
C THR A 57 -12.11 -7.28 0.48
N ALA A 58 -13.21 -6.78 -0.08
CA ALA A 58 -13.20 -5.92 -1.26
C ALA A 58 -12.47 -4.59 -1.00
N THR A 59 -12.64 -3.99 0.19
CA THR A 59 -11.91 -2.78 0.58
C THR A 59 -10.43 -3.07 0.74
N SER A 60 -10.07 -4.12 1.46
CA SER A 60 -8.69 -4.54 1.66
C SER A 60 -7.98 -4.82 0.33
N ALA A 61 -8.62 -5.54 -0.59
CA ALA A 61 -8.09 -5.84 -1.91
C ALA A 61 -7.94 -4.58 -2.78
N THR A 62 -8.98 -3.72 -2.85
CA THR A 62 -8.94 -2.48 -3.66
C THR A 62 -7.99 -1.44 -3.08
N CYS A 63 -7.91 -1.34 -1.75
CA CYS A 63 -6.95 -0.46 -1.08
C CYS A 63 -5.56 -1.06 -0.98
N VAL A 64 -5.40 -2.33 -1.43
CA VAL A 64 -4.11 -3.02 -1.45
C VAL A 64 -3.53 -3.07 -0.03
N THR A 65 -4.35 -3.48 0.93
CA THR A 65 -3.96 -3.53 2.35
C THR A 65 -3.48 -4.91 2.74
N GLY A 66 -4.28 -5.97 2.52
CA GLY A 66 -3.92 -7.34 2.89
C GLY A 66 -4.53 -7.85 4.20
N LEU A 67 -5.21 -6.99 4.97
CA LEU A 67 -5.98 -7.46 6.12
C LEU A 67 -7.14 -8.34 5.65
N ILE A 68 -7.31 -9.49 6.27
CA ILE A 68 -8.33 -10.48 5.92
C ILE A 68 -9.14 -10.86 7.16
N ARG A 69 -10.45 -11.06 6.97
CA ARG A 69 -11.34 -11.62 7.99
C ARG A 69 -11.48 -13.12 7.84
N VAL A 70 -11.44 -13.60 6.63
CA VAL A 70 -11.50 -15.02 6.25
C VAL A 70 -10.31 -15.32 5.35
N ASP A 71 -9.74 -16.49 5.49
CA ASP A 71 -8.60 -16.92 4.69
C ASP A 71 -8.95 -16.97 3.20
N THR A 72 -8.04 -16.42 2.35
CA THR A 72 -8.33 -16.26 0.92
C THR A 72 -8.28 -17.61 0.17
N GLY A 73 -7.42 -18.49 0.57
CA GLY A 73 -7.25 -19.77 -0.08
C GLY A 73 -8.33 -20.80 0.30
N THR A 74 -8.82 -20.78 1.55
CA THR A 74 -9.80 -21.75 2.05
C THR A 74 -11.26 -21.31 1.87
N HIS A 75 -11.54 -20.01 2.03
CA HIS A 75 -12.92 -19.49 1.96
C HIS A 75 -13.38 -19.20 0.53
N TRP A 76 -12.54 -18.53 -0.27
CA TRP A 76 -12.94 -18.07 -1.60
C TRP A 76 -12.72 -19.14 -2.68
N ALA A 77 -13.77 -19.41 -3.46
CA ALA A 77 -13.68 -20.22 -4.68
C ALA A 77 -12.83 -19.49 -5.74
N MET A 78 -12.49 -20.17 -6.84
CA MET A 78 -11.71 -19.60 -7.93
C MET A 78 -12.30 -18.28 -8.46
N PHE A 79 -13.62 -18.17 -8.57
CA PHE A 79 -14.30 -16.93 -8.97
C PHE A 79 -14.02 -15.79 -7.96
N GLY A 80 -14.16 -16.05 -6.65
CA GLY A 80 -13.87 -15.07 -5.60
C GLY A 80 -12.40 -14.64 -5.61
N GLN A 81 -11.46 -15.57 -5.77
CA GLN A 81 -10.03 -15.29 -5.88
C GLN A 81 -9.71 -14.43 -7.12
N VAL A 82 -10.34 -14.68 -8.27
CA VAL A 82 -10.19 -13.85 -9.47
C VAL A 82 -10.71 -12.43 -9.23
N VAL A 83 -11.88 -12.29 -8.58
CA VAL A 83 -12.42 -10.96 -8.22
C VAL A 83 -11.44 -10.21 -7.32
N ILE A 84 -10.91 -10.87 -6.27
CA ILE A 84 -9.92 -10.29 -5.36
C ILE A 84 -8.66 -9.86 -6.13
N LEU A 85 -8.13 -10.70 -7.01
CA LEU A 85 -6.95 -10.40 -7.82
C LEU A 85 -7.16 -9.19 -8.73
N LEU A 86 -8.33 -9.08 -9.36
CA LEU A 86 -8.70 -7.93 -10.19
C LEU A 86 -8.81 -6.65 -9.36
N LEU A 87 -9.39 -6.72 -8.15
CA LEU A 87 -9.47 -5.58 -7.24
C LEU A 87 -8.07 -5.12 -6.80
N ILE A 88 -7.16 -6.06 -6.49
CA ILE A 88 -5.75 -5.78 -6.18
C ILE A 88 -5.07 -5.07 -7.35
N GLN A 89 -5.23 -5.58 -8.57
CA GLN A 89 -4.60 -4.99 -9.76
C GLN A 89 -5.11 -3.58 -10.04
N ILE A 90 -6.44 -3.36 -9.93
CA ILE A 90 -7.05 -2.04 -10.10
C ILE A 90 -6.57 -1.08 -9.00
N GLY A 91 -6.55 -1.54 -7.77
CA GLY A 91 -6.10 -0.76 -6.62
C GLY A 91 -4.62 -0.42 -6.67
N GLY A 92 -3.76 -1.40 -6.98
CA GLY A 92 -2.30 -1.26 -7.03
C GLY A 92 -1.83 -0.30 -8.10
N LEU A 93 -2.26 -0.49 -9.33
CA LEU A 93 -1.92 0.39 -10.46
C LEU A 93 -2.65 1.74 -10.42
N GLY A 94 -3.71 1.85 -9.61
CA GLY A 94 -4.62 2.97 -9.60
C GLY A 94 -5.64 2.90 -10.75
N PHE A 95 -6.88 3.20 -10.42
CA PHE A 95 -7.99 3.07 -11.38
C PHE A 95 -7.78 3.88 -12.67
N MET A 96 -7.08 5.01 -12.60
CA MET A 96 -6.80 5.84 -13.79
C MET A 96 -5.87 5.17 -14.78
N THR A 97 -4.92 4.37 -14.30
CA THR A 97 -4.05 3.57 -15.17
C THR A 97 -4.86 2.50 -15.90
N ILE A 98 -5.80 1.85 -15.20
CA ILE A 98 -6.73 0.88 -15.79
C ILE A 98 -7.70 1.56 -16.75
N ALA A 99 -8.23 2.74 -16.42
CA ALA A 99 -9.06 3.51 -17.34
C ALA A 99 -8.31 3.85 -18.64
N CYS A 100 -7.01 4.18 -18.56
CA CYS A 100 -6.18 4.38 -19.75
C CYS A 100 -6.01 3.10 -20.57
N LEU A 101 -5.84 1.94 -19.91
CA LEU A 101 -5.80 0.66 -20.62
C LEU A 101 -7.07 0.47 -21.45
N PHE A 102 -8.23 0.78 -20.86
CA PHE A 102 -9.52 0.71 -21.55
C PHE A 102 -9.61 1.68 -22.73
N PHE A 103 -9.15 2.94 -22.57
CA PHE A 103 -9.07 3.89 -23.68
C PHE A 103 -8.13 3.42 -24.79
N PHE A 104 -6.99 2.78 -24.45
CA PHE A 104 -6.08 2.20 -25.44
C PHE A 104 -6.71 1.04 -26.19
N ALA A 105 -7.42 0.14 -25.48
CA ALA A 105 -8.11 -0.99 -26.09
C ALA A 105 -9.19 -0.53 -27.08
N LEU A 106 -9.92 0.53 -26.72
CA LEU A 106 -10.95 1.14 -27.59
C LEU A 106 -10.38 2.10 -28.63
N ARG A 107 -9.06 2.28 -28.72
CA ARG A 107 -8.38 3.23 -29.63
C ARG A 107 -8.91 4.67 -29.54
N ARG A 108 -9.45 5.07 -28.37
CA ARG A 108 -9.95 6.44 -28.12
C ARG A 108 -8.81 7.38 -27.72
N LYS A 109 -8.89 8.64 -28.20
CA LYS A 109 -7.95 9.69 -27.79
C LYS A 109 -8.28 10.15 -26.37
N ILE A 110 -7.25 10.27 -25.51
CA ILE A 110 -7.36 10.80 -24.16
C ILE A 110 -7.32 12.32 -24.22
N GLY A 111 -8.40 12.98 -23.78
CA GLY A 111 -8.56 14.41 -23.78
C GLY A 111 -7.71 15.11 -22.71
N LEU A 112 -7.73 16.45 -22.70
CA LEU A 112 -6.91 17.25 -21.77
C LEU A 112 -7.32 17.04 -20.32
N ARG A 113 -8.60 16.89 -20.06
CA ARG A 113 -9.16 16.69 -18.72
C ARG A 113 -8.78 15.34 -18.13
N GLU A 114 -8.89 14.28 -18.93
CA GLU A 114 -8.45 12.93 -18.52
C GLU A 114 -6.95 12.93 -18.21
N ARG A 115 -6.14 13.70 -18.95
CA ARG A 115 -4.72 13.88 -18.65
C ARG A 115 -4.48 14.62 -17.34
N MET A 116 -5.30 15.61 -16.99
CA MET A 116 -5.21 16.32 -15.70
C MET A 116 -5.52 15.36 -14.53
N VAL A 117 -6.58 14.57 -14.64
CA VAL A 117 -6.93 13.57 -13.60
C VAL A 117 -5.84 12.50 -13.48
N LEU A 118 -5.27 12.05 -14.60
CA LEU A 118 -4.12 11.14 -14.64
C LEU A 118 -2.89 11.72 -13.94
N ALA A 119 -2.54 12.96 -14.25
CA ALA A 119 -1.39 13.63 -13.65
C ALA A 119 -1.55 13.72 -12.14
N GLN A 120 -2.74 14.12 -11.67
CA GLN A 120 -3.04 14.18 -10.24
C GLN A 120 -2.98 12.79 -9.57
N ALA A 121 -3.53 11.76 -10.20
CA ALA A 121 -3.51 10.39 -9.67
C ALA A 121 -2.09 9.80 -9.59
N LEU A 122 -1.21 10.17 -10.52
CA LEU A 122 0.19 9.73 -10.56
C LEU A 122 1.16 10.68 -9.83
N GLY A 123 0.66 11.79 -9.27
CA GLY A 123 1.49 12.80 -8.62
C GLY A 123 2.48 13.49 -9.57
N SER A 124 2.09 13.66 -10.85
CA SER A 124 2.92 14.29 -11.89
C SER A 124 2.50 15.73 -12.12
N ASP A 125 3.47 16.66 -12.18
CA ASP A 125 3.23 18.06 -12.47
C ASP A 125 3.08 18.36 -13.99
N SER A 126 3.35 17.38 -14.85
CA SER A 126 3.32 17.54 -16.30
C SER A 126 2.19 16.76 -16.95
N TYR A 127 1.42 17.42 -17.81
CA TYR A 127 0.36 16.81 -18.61
C TYR A 127 0.88 16.28 -19.96
N SER A 128 2.05 16.74 -20.41
CA SER A 128 2.67 16.26 -21.63
C SER A 128 3.35 14.91 -21.38
N GLY A 129 3.19 13.96 -22.32
CA GLY A 129 3.80 12.63 -22.18
C GLY A 129 3.14 11.69 -21.17
N ILE A 130 2.10 12.12 -20.41
CA ILE A 130 1.45 11.29 -19.40
C ILE A 130 0.90 9.97 -19.96
N VAL A 131 0.41 9.98 -21.19
CA VAL A 131 -0.10 8.78 -21.90
C VAL A 131 1.02 7.79 -22.19
N SER A 132 2.19 8.28 -22.58
CA SER A 132 3.39 7.46 -22.81
C SER A 132 3.91 6.88 -21.50
N LEU A 133 3.89 7.68 -20.42
CA LEU A 133 4.25 7.25 -19.08
C LEU A 133 3.36 6.08 -18.62
N VAL A 134 2.04 6.21 -18.74
CA VAL A 134 1.09 5.14 -18.36
C VAL A 134 1.32 3.87 -19.18
N ARG A 135 1.56 4.00 -20.48
CA ARG A 135 1.88 2.84 -21.34
C ARG A 135 3.15 2.12 -20.87
N ASN A 136 4.18 2.88 -20.50
CA ASN A 136 5.43 2.33 -20.01
C ASN A 136 5.25 1.67 -18.63
N ILE A 137 4.43 2.26 -17.75
CA ILE A 137 4.04 1.67 -16.47
C ILE A 137 3.39 0.30 -16.72
N LEU A 138 2.36 0.23 -17.57
CA LEU A 138 1.64 -1.01 -17.85
C LEU A 138 2.56 -2.11 -18.42
N ARG A 139 3.44 -1.75 -19.37
CA ARG A 139 4.39 -2.71 -19.93
C ARG A 139 5.43 -3.17 -18.92
N GLY A 140 5.95 -2.24 -18.10
CA GLY A 140 6.92 -2.54 -17.07
C GLY A 140 6.31 -3.44 -15.99
N THR A 141 5.10 -3.13 -15.54
CA THR A 141 4.35 -3.95 -14.59
C THR A 141 4.13 -5.36 -15.12
N ALA A 142 3.57 -5.50 -16.33
CA ALA A 142 3.34 -6.82 -16.91
C ALA A 142 4.63 -7.64 -17.08
N ALA A 143 5.76 -6.99 -17.38
CA ALA A 143 7.05 -7.67 -17.49
C ALA A 143 7.57 -8.15 -16.12
N VAL A 144 7.47 -7.30 -15.08
CA VAL A 144 7.95 -7.64 -13.72
C VAL A 144 7.03 -8.69 -13.07
N GLU A 145 5.72 -8.50 -13.15
CA GLU A 145 4.74 -9.48 -12.66
C GLU A 145 4.86 -10.81 -13.39
N GLY A 146 5.03 -10.78 -14.73
CA GLY A 146 5.24 -11.99 -15.52
C GLY A 146 6.51 -12.74 -15.17
N ALA A 147 7.62 -12.04 -14.95
CA ALA A 147 8.88 -12.65 -14.52
C ALA A 147 8.76 -13.26 -13.12
N GLY A 148 8.14 -12.55 -12.16
CA GLY A 148 7.87 -13.07 -10.84
C GLY A 148 6.96 -14.30 -10.86
N ALA A 149 5.88 -14.24 -11.65
CA ALA A 149 4.96 -15.36 -11.83
C ALA A 149 5.65 -16.60 -12.40
N LEU A 150 6.55 -16.43 -13.38
CA LEU A 150 7.32 -17.54 -13.95
C LEU A 150 8.27 -18.17 -12.92
N ILE A 151 9.01 -17.38 -12.14
CA ILE A 151 9.91 -17.90 -11.11
C ILE A 151 9.12 -18.68 -10.06
N LEU A 152 8.02 -18.11 -9.55
CA LEU A 152 7.16 -18.76 -8.57
C LEU A 152 6.46 -20.01 -9.16
N PHE A 153 6.03 -19.96 -10.42
CA PHE A 153 5.45 -21.11 -11.11
C PHE A 153 6.40 -22.30 -11.11
N PHE A 154 7.64 -22.11 -11.56
CA PHE A 154 8.62 -23.21 -11.59
C PHE A 154 8.96 -23.72 -10.18
N ARG A 155 8.93 -22.85 -9.16
CA ARG A 155 9.15 -23.30 -7.77
C ARG A 155 7.97 -24.09 -7.22
N PHE A 156 6.74 -23.73 -7.57
CA PHE A 156 5.53 -24.42 -7.09
C PHE A 156 5.15 -25.63 -7.94
N LEU A 157 5.66 -25.75 -9.15
CA LEU A 157 5.31 -26.82 -10.09
C LEU A 157 5.51 -28.24 -9.55
N PRO A 158 6.64 -28.57 -8.86
CA PRO A 158 6.86 -29.90 -8.30
C PRO A 158 5.88 -30.26 -7.17
N GLU A 159 5.33 -29.25 -6.47
CA GLU A 159 4.53 -29.43 -5.26
C GLU A 159 3.02 -29.47 -5.55
N PHE A 160 2.53 -28.61 -6.43
CA PHE A 160 1.10 -28.42 -6.68
C PHE A 160 0.62 -28.87 -8.07
N GLY A 161 1.53 -29.26 -8.97
CA GLY A 161 1.24 -29.56 -10.36
C GLY A 161 0.92 -28.32 -11.18
N PHE A 162 0.79 -28.46 -12.51
CA PHE A 162 0.78 -27.36 -13.47
C PHE A 162 -0.32 -26.30 -13.21
N GLY A 163 -1.58 -26.71 -13.05
CA GLY A 163 -2.71 -25.76 -12.93
C GLY A 163 -2.67 -24.92 -11.68
N LYS A 164 -2.46 -25.52 -10.50
CA LYS A 164 -2.37 -24.80 -9.24
C LYS A 164 -1.09 -23.97 -9.15
N ALA A 165 0.05 -24.50 -9.60
CA ALA A 165 1.32 -23.77 -9.61
C ALA A 165 1.25 -22.50 -10.47
N LEU A 166 0.60 -22.57 -11.65
CA LEU A 166 0.39 -21.41 -12.49
C LEU A 166 -0.46 -20.34 -11.79
N TRP A 167 -1.58 -20.77 -11.18
CA TRP A 167 -2.47 -19.85 -10.46
C TRP A 167 -1.77 -19.20 -9.27
N TYR A 168 -1.11 -20.01 -8.43
CA TYR A 168 -0.37 -19.52 -7.27
C TYR A 168 0.77 -18.57 -7.66
N GLY A 169 1.53 -18.90 -8.70
CA GLY A 169 2.59 -18.05 -9.22
C GLY A 169 2.07 -16.69 -9.68
N VAL A 170 1.00 -16.67 -10.48
CA VAL A 170 0.37 -15.43 -10.96
C VAL A 170 -0.22 -14.62 -9.82
N PHE A 171 -0.98 -15.26 -8.92
CA PHE A 171 -1.65 -14.57 -7.81
C PHE A 171 -0.63 -13.90 -6.87
N HIS A 172 0.40 -14.64 -6.43
CA HIS A 172 1.40 -14.09 -5.52
C HIS A 172 2.29 -13.06 -6.18
N SER A 173 2.60 -13.21 -7.47
CA SER A 173 3.37 -12.20 -8.19
C SER A 173 2.64 -10.87 -8.27
N ILE A 174 1.36 -10.87 -8.62
CA ILE A 174 0.52 -9.68 -8.68
C ILE A 174 0.32 -9.09 -7.27
N SER A 175 -0.01 -9.93 -6.29
CA SER A 175 -0.22 -9.50 -4.90
C SER A 175 1.04 -8.85 -4.33
N ALA A 176 2.22 -9.44 -4.54
CA ALA A 176 3.49 -8.91 -4.06
C ALA A 176 3.91 -7.63 -4.77
N PHE A 177 3.79 -7.57 -6.11
CA PHE A 177 4.12 -6.37 -6.87
C PHE A 177 3.21 -5.19 -6.52
N CYS A 178 1.91 -5.46 -6.35
CA CYS A 178 0.94 -4.46 -5.91
C CYS A 178 1.07 -4.11 -4.43
N ASN A 179 1.89 -4.81 -3.65
CA ASN A 179 2.00 -4.67 -2.19
C ASN A 179 0.68 -4.96 -1.47
N ALA A 180 -0.02 -6.03 -1.85
CA ALA A 180 -1.36 -6.31 -1.37
C ALA A 180 -1.45 -7.31 -0.23
N GLY A 181 -0.44 -8.17 -0.05
CA GLY A 181 -0.36 -9.11 1.07
C GLY A 181 -1.35 -10.28 1.06
N PHE A 182 -2.18 -10.38 0.04
CA PHE A 182 -3.08 -11.53 -0.12
C PHE A 182 -2.32 -12.75 -0.60
N ASP A 183 -2.63 -13.91 -0.02
CA ASP A 183 -2.11 -15.20 -0.42
C ASP A 183 -3.24 -16.22 -0.65
N VAL A 184 -2.95 -17.27 -1.40
CA VAL A 184 -3.88 -18.38 -1.69
C VAL A 184 -3.28 -19.75 -1.36
N LEU A 185 -2.15 -19.77 -0.66
CA LEU A 185 -1.43 -21.00 -0.29
C LEU A 185 -2.01 -21.68 0.94
N ALA A 186 -3.18 -21.33 1.37
CA ALA A 186 -3.97 -21.84 2.48
C ALA A 186 -3.42 -23.13 3.11
N ASP A 187 -2.47 -22.99 3.99
CA ASP A 187 -1.96 -24.08 4.81
C ASP A 187 -2.24 -23.73 6.27
N THR A 188 -3.38 -24.18 6.75
CA THR A 188 -3.89 -23.89 8.09
C THR A 188 -3.02 -24.45 9.21
N ASP A 189 -2.14 -25.41 8.87
CA ASP A 189 -1.31 -26.09 9.87
C ASP A 189 -0.02 -25.32 10.22
N VAL A 190 0.37 -24.30 9.44
CA VAL A 190 1.68 -23.63 9.58
C VAL A 190 1.56 -22.08 9.75
N GLY A 191 0.44 -21.59 10.24
CA GLY A 191 0.33 -20.17 10.63
C GLY A 191 -0.07 -19.17 9.51
N GLY A 192 -0.53 -19.64 8.36
CA GLY A 192 -1.03 -18.79 7.27
C GLY A 192 0.07 -18.03 6.50
N SER A 193 -0.32 -17.20 5.53
CA SER A 193 0.56 -16.43 4.64
C SER A 193 1.70 -17.27 4.03
N LEU A 194 2.93 -16.78 4.04
CA LEU A 194 4.11 -17.48 3.51
C LEU A 194 4.91 -18.24 4.58
N CYS A 195 4.33 -18.53 5.76
CA CYS A 195 5.02 -19.21 6.86
C CYS A 195 5.59 -20.57 6.45
N ARG A 196 4.88 -21.33 5.60
CA ARG A 196 5.38 -22.59 5.03
C ARG A 196 6.67 -22.42 4.23
N TYR A 197 6.86 -21.28 3.59
CA TYR A 197 8.03 -20.97 2.77
C TYR A 197 9.03 -20.06 3.48
N ALA A 198 8.96 -19.93 4.81
CA ALA A 198 9.86 -19.07 5.59
C ALA A 198 11.35 -19.34 5.33
N THR A 199 11.71 -20.60 5.03
CA THR A 199 13.08 -21.02 4.76
C THR A 199 13.43 -21.16 3.28
N ASP A 200 12.47 -20.91 2.37
CA ASP A 200 12.68 -21.04 0.93
C ASP A 200 13.28 -19.74 0.33
N PRO A 201 14.53 -19.76 -0.13
CA PRO A 201 15.16 -18.54 -0.65
C PRO A 201 14.54 -18.08 -1.97
N VAL A 202 14.06 -18.97 -2.83
CA VAL A 202 13.48 -18.60 -4.14
C VAL A 202 12.19 -17.82 -3.94
N VAL A 203 11.29 -18.32 -3.08
CA VAL A 203 10.03 -17.63 -2.78
C VAL A 203 10.31 -16.30 -2.09
N ASN A 204 11.13 -16.31 -1.02
CA ASN A 204 11.40 -15.10 -0.24
C ASN A 204 12.05 -13.98 -1.07
N PHE A 205 13.12 -14.27 -1.81
CA PHE A 205 13.79 -13.24 -2.62
C PHE A 205 12.93 -12.75 -3.78
N THR A 206 12.13 -13.63 -4.41
CA THR A 206 11.21 -13.22 -5.48
C THR A 206 10.13 -12.27 -4.95
N ILE A 207 9.49 -12.62 -3.84
CA ILE A 207 8.46 -11.78 -3.21
C ILE A 207 9.07 -10.45 -2.75
N MET A 208 10.21 -10.46 -2.05
CA MET A 208 10.90 -9.23 -1.64
C MET A 208 11.26 -8.33 -2.83
N ALA A 209 11.76 -8.91 -3.92
CA ALA A 209 12.09 -8.14 -5.12
C ALA A 209 10.85 -7.48 -5.73
N LEU A 210 9.73 -8.22 -5.85
CA LEU A 210 8.46 -7.69 -6.34
C LEU A 210 7.95 -6.54 -5.48
N ILE A 211 7.96 -6.70 -4.16
CA ILE A 211 7.56 -5.68 -3.17
C ILE A 211 8.41 -4.40 -3.34
N ILE A 212 9.73 -4.57 -3.37
CA ILE A 212 10.66 -3.42 -3.49
C ILE A 212 10.43 -2.70 -4.82
N ILE A 213 10.36 -3.43 -5.94
CA ILE A 213 10.19 -2.85 -7.27
C ILE A 213 8.85 -2.10 -7.35
N GLY A 214 7.75 -2.70 -6.87
CA GLY A 214 6.43 -2.06 -6.80
C GLY A 214 6.43 -0.82 -5.92
N GLY A 215 7.08 -0.87 -4.76
CA GLY A 215 7.16 0.20 -3.77
C GLY A 215 8.09 1.38 -4.11
N LEU A 216 9.02 1.24 -5.06
CA LEU A 216 9.94 2.32 -5.46
C LEU A 216 9.26 3.49 -6.17
N GLY A 217 8.16 3.23 -6.87
CA GLY A 217 7.44 4.25 -7.65
C GLY A 217 7.83 4.34 -9.12
N PHE A 218 6.83 4.60 -9.95
CA PHE A 218 6.97 4.58 -11.41
C PHE A 218 7.85 5.72 -11.95
N ALA A 219 7.91 6.86 -11.26
CA ALA A 219 8.82 7.96 -11.60
C ALA A 219 10.29 7.56 -11.41
N VAL A 220 10.59 6.80 -10.35
CA VAL A 220 11.93 6.27 -10.07
C VAL A 220 12.35 5.26 -11.14
N TRP A 221 11.43 4.39 -11.62
CA TRP A 221 11.73 3.47 -12.73
C TRP A 221 12.12 4.21 -14.01
N GLY A 222 11.37 5.29 -14.33
CA GLY A 222 11.67 6.13 -15.48
C GLY A 222 13.07 6.76 -15.41
N ASP A 223 13.41 7.27 -14.24
CA ASP A 223 14.71 7.93 -14.01
C ASP A 223 15.88 6.91 -14.03
N ILE A 224 15.74 5.76 -13.37
CA ILE A 224 16.75 4.68 -13.40
C ILE A 224 16.99 4.20 -14.83
N ARG A 225 15.92 4.03 -15.62
CA ARG A 225 16.04 3.59 -17.01
C ARG A 225 16.76 4.61 -17.89
N HIS A 226 16.57 5.90 -17.62
CA HIS A 226 17.23 6.99 -18.35
C HIS A 226 18.66 7.25 -17.87
N ASN A 227 18.90 7.13 -16.55
CA ASN A 227 20.14 7.49 -15.89
C ASN A 227 20.68 6.32 -15.08
N LEU A 228 21.50 5.46 -15.68
CA LEU A 228 22.10 4.30 -14.97
C LEU A 228 23.09 4.71 -13.88
N ARG A 229 23.63 5.94 -13.90
CA ARG A 229 24.59 6.45 -12.90
C ARG A 229 23.83 7.19 -11.80
N PHE A 230 23.99 6.77 -10.53
CA PHE A 230 23.37 7.37 -9.35
C PHE A 230 23.54 8.90 -9.29
N SER A 231 24.72 9.41 -9.65
CA SER A 231 25.03 10.85 -9.65
C SER A 231 24.22 11.68 -10.64
N ARG A 232 23.70 11.05 -11.72
CA ARG A 232 22.89 11.72 -12.76
C ARG A 232 21.40 11.63 -12.51
N MET A 233 20.97 10.79 -11.58
CA MET A 233 19.57 10.64 -11.18
C MET A 233 19.06 11.92 -10.50
N SER A 234 17.75 12.14 -10.56
CA SER A 234 17.08 13.25 -9.87
C SER A 234 17.29 13.18 -8.35
N VAL A 235 17.20 14.33 -7.68
CA VAL A 235 17.31 14.40 -6.20
C VAL A 235 16.23 13.53 -5.55
N TYR A 236 15.03 13.51 -6.11
CA TYR A 236 13.93 12.67 -5.67
C TYR A 236 14.30 11.18 -5.71
N THR A 237 14.75 10.68 -6.85
CA THR A 237 15.15 9.27 -7.03
C THR A 237 16.26 8.86 -6.08
N ARG A 238 17.29 9.70 -5.94
CA ARG A 238 18.38 9.43 -5.00
C ARG A 238 17.92 9.36 -3.55
N LEU A 239 17.04 10.28 -3.15
CA LEU A 239 16.47 10.28 -1.80
C LEU A 239 15.64 9.03 -1.54
N VAL A 240 14.78 8.65 -2.49
CA VAL A 240 13.97 7.42 -2.40
C VAL A 240 14.84 6.18 -2.25
N ILE A 241 15.86 6.02 -3.09
CA ILE A 241 16.77 4.86 -3.03
C ILE A 241 17.49 4.83 -1.69
N LEU A 242 18.06 5.97 -1.26
CA LEU A 242 18.81 6.05 0.00
C LEU A 242 17.94 5.66 1.21
N ILE A 243 16.76 6.29 1.35
CA ILE A 243 15.87 6.03 2.48
C ILE A 243 15.37 4.57 2.43
N THR A 244 15.00 4.08 1.25
CA THR A 244 14.57 2.68 1.06
C THR A 244 15.65 1.70 1.52
N THR A 245 16.90 1.91 1.10
CA THR A 245 18.02 1.06 1.49
C THR A 245 18.27 1.10 3.01
N VAL A 246 18.28 2.31 3.60
CA VAL A 246 18.46 2.47 5.05
C VAL A 246 17.35 1.77 5.83
N LEU A 247 16.07 1.92 5.43
CA LEU A 247 14.95 1.29 6.10
C LEU A 247 15.00 -0.24 5.99
N ILE A 248 15.32 -0.78 4.81
CA ILE A 248 15.39 -2.23 4.60
C ILE A 248 16.52 -2.85 5.42
N PHE A 249 17.73 -2.38 5.27
CA PHE A 249 18.88 -2.99 5.95
C PHE A 249 18.97 -2.62 7.43
N GLY A 250 18.58 -1.38 7.78
CA GLY A 250 18.47 -0.96 9.17
C GLY A 250 17.40 -1.74 9.92
N GLY A 251 16.20 -1.86 9.36
CA GLY A 251 15.12 -2.67 9.92
C GLY A 251 15.51 -4.15 10.05
N ALA A 252 16.11 -4.73 9.01
CA ALA A 252 16.59 -6.11 9.05
C ALA A 252 17.63 -6.33 10.18
N GLY A 253 18.56 -5.39 10.34
CA GLY A 253 19.54 -5.44 11.43
C GLY A 253 18.91 -5.37 12.82
N ILE A 254 17.90 -4.50 13.00
CA ILE A 254 17.16 -4.37 14.27
C ILE A 254 16.38 -5.65 14.57
N PHE A 255 15.59 -6.18 13.61
CA PHE A 255 14.86 -7.45 13.81
C PHE A 255 15.81 -8.63 14.06
N ALA A 256 16.92 -8.73 13.33
CA ALA A 256 17.92 -9.75 13.58
C ALA A 256 18.48 -9.65 15.01
N ALA A 257 18.73 -8.45 15.53
CA ALA A 257 19.26 -8.27 16.88
C ALA A 257 18.24 -8.58 17.98
N LEU A 258 16.96 -8.16 17.78
CA LEU A 258 15.93 -8.33 18.80
C LEU A 258 15.35 -9.75 18.84
N GLU A 259 15.16 -10.37 17.67
CA GLU A 259 14.47 -11.64 17.53
C GLU A 259 15.40 -12.86 17.38
N TRP A 260 16.71 -12.68 17.42
CA TRP A 260 17.69 -13.75 17.14
C TRP A 260 17.47 -15.03 17.90
N ASN A 261 17.10 -14.91 19.19
CA ASN A 261 16.90 -16.03 20.10
C ASN A 261 15.41 -16.29 20.42
N ASN A 262 14.49 -15.53 19.84
CA ASN A 262 13.06 -15.71 20.08
C ASN A 262 12.55 -17.01 19.41
N PRO A 263 12.13 -18.03 20.19
CA PRO A 263 11.72 -19.31 19.64
C PRO A 263 10.44 -19.24 18.81
N GLY A 264 9.60 -18.23 19.03
CA GLY A 264 8.36 -18.01 18.25
C GLY A 264 8.59 -17.37 16.87
N THR A 265 9.80 -16.84 16.61
CA THR A 265 10.11 -16.15 15.36
C THR A 265 11.38 -16.70 14.71
N LEU A 266 12.57 -16.21 15.09
CA LEU A 266 13.84 -16.58 14.45
C LEU A 266 14.60 -17.68 15.17
N GLY A 267 14.30 -17.98 16.43
CA GLY A 267 15.14 -18.82 17.30
C GLY A 267 15.47 -20.22 16.75
N GLY A 268 14.50 -20.88 16.09
CA GLY A 268 14.66 -22.22 15.52
C GLY A 268 15.36 -22.30 14.16
N LEU A 269 15.72 -21.15 13.55
CA LEU A 269 16.27 -21.08 12.20
C LEU A 269 17.80 -21.12 12.21
N THR A 270 18.40 -21.53 11.09
CA THR A 270 19.85 -21.39 10.87
C THR A 270 20.25 -19.92 10.70
N PRO A 271 21.51 -19.52 10.94
CA PRO A 271 21.93 -18.12 10.85
C PRO A 271 21.61 -17.44 9.51
N SER A 272 21.74 -18.16 8.40
CA SER A 272 21.38 -17.64 7.07
C SER A 272 19.89 -17.45 6.91
N GLN A 273 19.07 -18.36 7.42
CA GLN A 273 17.63 -18.26 7.41
C GLN A 273 17.13 -17.14 8.33
N LYS A 274 17.76 -16.94 9.51
CA LYS A 274 17.47 -15.81 10.41
C LYS A 274 17.67 -14.47 9.70
N LEU A 275 18.78 -14.30 9.00
CA LEU A 275 19.05 -13.07 8.25
C LEU A 275 18.05 -12.86 7.11
N MET A 276 17.68 -13.93 6.39
CA MET A 276 16.68 -13.87 5.33
C MET A 276 15.30 -13.49 5.88
N ALA A 277 14.86 -14.13 6.98
CA ALA A 277 13.57 -13.84 7.61
C ALA A 277 13.53 -12.41 8.21
N ALA A 278 14.62 -11.95 8.84
CA ALA A 278 14.73 -10.56 9.31
C ALA A 278 14.69 -9.54 8.16
N LEU A 279 15.34 -9.86 7.04
CA LEU A 279 15.28 -9.03 5.83
C LEU A 279 13.86 -9.02 5.24
N PHE A 280 13.21 -10.18 5.18
CA PHE A 280 11.83 -10.30 4.73
C PHE A 280 10.88 -9.48 5.60
N GLN A 281 11.00 -9.57 6.93
CA GLN A 281 10.21 -8.78 7.88
C GLN A 281 10.38 -7.27 7.64
N SER A 282 11.60 -6.80 7.46
CA SER A 282 11.86 -5.40 7.17
C SER A 282 11.27 -4.92 5.84
N VAL A 283 11.27 -5.79 4.81
CA VAL A 283 10.68 -5.48 3.50
C VAL A 283 9.18 -5.49 3.56
N THR A 284 8.56 -6.49 4.21
CA THR A 284 7.10 -6.63 4.24
C THR A 284 6.40 -5.53 5.03
N LEU A 285 7.02 -5.01 6.09
CA LEU A 285 6.53 -3.86 6.87
C LEU A 285 6.35 -2.58 6.02
N ARG A 286 6.99 -2.51 4.86
CA ARG A 286 6.81 -1.41 3.92
C ARG A 286 5.59 -1.59 3.03
N THR A 287 4.45 -1.81 3.66
CA THR A 287 3.12 -1.95 3.07
C THR A 287 2.94 -3.13 2.13
N ALA A 288 3.48 -4.31 2.47
CA ALA A 288 3.37 -5.49 1.63
C ALA A 288 2.47 -6.60 2.21
N GLY A 289 2.44 -6.77 3.54
CA GLY A 289 1.46 -7.60 4.23
C GLY A 289 1.73 -9.11 4.26
N PHE A 290 2.79 -9.60 3.63
CA PHE A 290 3.16 -11.02 3.73
C PHE A 290 3.92 -11.31 5.02
N ALA A 291 3.64 -12.45 5.65
CA ALA A 291 4.32 -12.90 6.85
C ALA A 291 5.02 -14.25 6.63
N THR A 292 6.23 -14.41 7.15
CA THR A 292 6.98 -15.66 7.16
C THR A 292 7.02 -16.31 8.55
N PHE A 293 6.47 -15.63 9.55
CA PHE A 293 6.25 -16.12 10.91
C PHE A 293 5.07 -15.35 11.55
N ASP A 294 4.55 -15.87 12.67
CA ASP A 294 3.43 -15.24 13.37
C ASP A 294 3.85 -13.88 13.95
N GLN A 295 3.17 -12.81 13.53
CA GLN A 295 3.44 -11.45 14.00
C GLN A 295 3.08 -11.27 15.50
N ASN A 296 2.18 -12.10 16.04
CA ASN A 296 1.87 -12.06 17.46
C ASN A 296 3.02 -12.56 18.33
N ALA A 297 3.88 -13.43 17.78
CA ALA A 297 5.06 -13.96 18.47
C ALA A 297 6.25 -12.99 18.55
N LEU A 298 6.17 -11.81 17.92
CA LEU A 298 7.17 -10.76 18.05
C LEU A 298 7.23 -10.23 19.49
N SER A 299 8.42 -9.87 19.95
CA SER A 299 8.58 -9.16 21.22
C SER A 299 7.94 -7.77 21.15
N ASP A 300 7.52 -7.21 22.30
CA ASP A 300 6.87 -5.89 22.38
C ASP A 300 7.71 -4.79 21.74
N VAL A 301 9.04 -4.85 21.95
CA VAL A 301 9.98 -3.90 21.32
C VAL A 301 9.98 -4.07 19.79
N SER A 302 9.95 -5.30 19.30
CA SER A 302 9.90 -5.58 17.87
C SER A 302 8.57 -5.13 17.23
N LYS A 303 7.44 -5.26 17.94
CA LYS A 303 6.15 -4.72 17.50
C LYS A 303 6.18 -3.20 17.42
N ALA A 304 6.75 -2.51 18.44
CA ALA A 304 6.90 -1.06 18.38
C ALA A 304 7.80 -0.59 17.22
N VAL A 305 8.88 -1.32 16.91
CA VAL A 305 9.71 -1.07 15.73
C VAL A 305 8.94 -1.34 14.44
N ALA A 306 8.13 -2.40 14.40
CA ALA A 306 7.27 -2.71 13.28
C ALA A 306 6.24 -1.59 13.02
N ASP A 307 5.59 -1.08 14.07
CA ASP A 307 4.66 0.04 14.00
C ASP A 307 5.30 1.27 13.37
N PHE A 308 6.52 1.60 13.81
CA PHE A 308 7.26 2.73 13.22
C PHE A 308 7.60 2.50 11.74
N LEU A 309 8.04 1.29 11.36
CA LEU A 309 8.38 0.98 9.98
C LEU A 309 7.12 0.92 9.10
N MET A 310 5.99 0.44 9.61
CA MET A 310 4.70 0.44 8.92
C MET A 310 4.20 1.86 8.61
N LEU A 311 4.46 2.83 9.49
CA LEU A 311 4.14 4.25 9.22
C LEU A 311 4.91 4.78 7.99
N VAL A 312 6.13 4.24 7.73
CA VAL A 312 6.96 4.66 6.60
C VAL A 312 6.71 3.76 5.39
N GLY A 313 5.67 4.05 4.65
CA GLY A 313 5.29 3.30 3.44
C GLY A 313 6.24 3.47 2.25
N GLY A 314 5.74 3.16 1.05
CA GLY A 314 6.52 3.30 -0.18
C GLY A 314 6.64 4.73 -0.70
N SER A 315 7.20 4.87 -1.88
CA SER A 315 7.42 6.18 -2.52
C SER A 315 6.16 6.73 -3.17
N SER A 316 6.11 8.03 -3.42
CA SER A 316 5.01 8.65 -4.17
C SER A 316 4.93 8.09 -5.58
N GLY A 317 3.71 7.80 -6.06
CA GLY A 317 3.51 7.18 -7.38
C GLY A 317 3.97 5.72 -7.45
N SER A 318 3.90 4.99 -6.34
CA SER A 318 4.12 3.55 -6.25
C SER A 318 2.80 2.80 -5.98
N THR A 319 2.87 1.47 -5.99
CA THR A 319 1.77 0.60 -5.59
C THR A 319 1.49 0.64 -4.08
N ALA A 320 2.49 0.99 -3.27
CA ALA A 320 2.44 1.04 -1.82
C ALA A 320 1.60 2.20 -1.28
N GLY A 321 0.96 2.02 -0.12
CA GLY A 321 0.19 3.03 0.60
C GLY A 321 0.99 3.78 1.68
N GLY A 322 0.33 4.15 2.77
CA GLY A 322 0.94 4.78 3.95
C GLY A 322 1.55 6.18 3.74
N VAL A 323 2.26 6.66 4.76
CA VAL A 323 3.04 7.90 4.67
C VAL A 323 4.22 7.68 3.74
N LYS A 324 4.37 8.53 2.72
CA LYS A 324 5.40 8.31 1.70
C LYS A 324 6.82 8.48 2.25
N THR A 325 7.74 7.64 1.80
CA THR A 325 9.16 7.64 2.19
C THR A 325 9.77 9.04 2.19
N VAL A 326 9.47 9.83 1.14
CA VAL A 326 9.98 11.20 1.00
C VAL A 326 9.36 12.15 2.04
N THR A 327 8.10 11.93 2.44
CA THR A 327 7.45 12.73 3.49
C THR A 327 8.20 12.61 4.81
N VAL A 328 8.50 11.38 5.23
CA VAL A 328 9.29 11.13 6.45
C VAL A 328 10.72 11.67 6.31
N GLY A 329 11.34 11.48 5.13
CA GLY A 329 12.66 12.03 4.84
C GLY A 329 12.70 13.56 4.96
N VAL A 330 11.67 14.26 4.49
CA VAL A 330 11.56 15.73 4.61
C VAL A 330 11.41 16.16 6.07
N ILE A 331 10.60 15.45 6.87
CA ILE A 331 10.42 15.73 8.31
C ILE A 331 11.74 15.56 9.06
N LEU A 332 12.46 14.45 8.83
CA LEU A 332 13.74 14.19 9.48
C LEU A 332 14.81 15.24 9.08
N LEU A 333 14.85 15.64 7.81
CA LEU A 333 15.74 16.69 7.33
C LEU A 333 15.37 18.07 7.92
N ALA A 334 14.08 18.36 8.11
CA ALA A 334 13.63 19.57 8.75
C ALA A 334 14.04 19.61 10.23
N ALA A 335 13.79 18.53 10.97
CA ALA A 335 14.22 18.40 12.37
C ALA A 335 15.75 18.56 12.51
N TRP A 336 16.53 17.90 11.64
CA TRP A 336 17.98 18.03 11.60
C TRP A 336 18.47 19.44 11.26
N SER A 337 17.79 20.13 10.32
CA SER A 337 18.10 21.51 9.94
C SER A 337 17.83 22.48 11.09
N THR A 338 16.68 22.32 11.77
CA THR A 338 16.32 23.11 12.94
C THR A 338 17.28 22.90 14.10
N ALA A 339 17.64 21.64 14.41
CA ALA A 339 18.63 21.31 15.44
C ALA A 339 20.01 21.94 15.17
N ARG A 340 20.33 22.23 13.90
CA ARG A 340 21.55 22.94 13.49
C ARG A 340 21.34 24.44 13.30
N SER A 341 20.23 25.00 13.75
CA SER A 341 19.89 26.44 13.62
C SER A 341 19.98 26.97 12.20
N ARG A 342 19.68 26.15 11.19
CA ARG A 342 19.65 26.56 9.78
C ARG A 342 18.30 27.16 9.44
N THR A 343 18.30 28.25 8.68
CA THR A 343 17.09 28.97 8.24
C THR A 343 16.33 28.26 7.12
N SER A 344 16.90 27.26 6.50
CA SER A 344 16.27 26.52 5.39
C SER A 344 16.65 25.05 5.37
N VAL A 345 15.68 24.22 5.05
CA VAL A 345 15.89 22.78 4.84
C VAL A 345 16.54 22.57 3.48
N GLN A 346 17.71 21.94 3.46
CA GLN A 346 18.48 21.74 2.24
C GLN A 346 18.86 20.26 2.09
N ILE A 347 18.80 19.77 0.83
CA ILE A 347 19.25 18.44 0.45
C ILE A 347 20.01 18.50 -0.87
N MET A 348 21.19 17.89 -0.96
CA MET A 348 22.00 17.81 -2.19
C MET A 348 22.11 19.16 -2.92
N LYS A 349 22.39 20.25 -2.19
CA LYS A 349 22.52 21.64 -2.68
C LYS A 349 21.22 22.24 -3.24
N ARG A 350 20.04 21.71 -2.87
CA ARG A 350 18.73 22.27 -3.22
C ARG A 350 17.91 22.57 -1.97
N ARG A 351 17.11 23.65 -1.99
CA ARG A 351 16.22 24.04 -0.89
C ARG A 351 14.86 23.37 -1.05
N ILE A 352 14.32 22.83 0.06
CA ILE A 352 12.95 22.33 0.13
C ILE A 352 12.03 23.50 0.51
N PRO A 353 10.91 23.73 -0.21
CA PRO A 353 9.94 24.78 0.15
C PRO A 353 9.37 24.55 1.54
N GLN A 354 9.18 25.63 2.31
CA GLN A 354 8.63 25.54 3.69
C GLN A 354 7.21 24.95 3.70
N GLN A 355 6.40 25.26 2.68
CA GLN A 355 5.07 24.67 2.51
C GLN A 355 5.12 23.13 2.40
N ALA A 356 6.13 22.58 1.74
CA ALA A 356 6.29 21.12 1.65
C ALA A 356 6.60 20.48 3.01
N VAL A 357 7.40 21.16 3.84
CA VAL A 357 7.69 20.74 5.21
C VAL A 357 6.43 20.79 6.08
N ALA A 358 5.67 21.89 6.00
CA ALA A 358 4.42 22.06 6.76
C ALA A 358 3.39 20.99 6.37
N ASN A 359 3.21 20.74 5.06
CA ASN A 359 2.30 19.68 4.57
C ASN A 359 2.73 18.27 5.01
N ALA A 360 4.04 18.00 4.98
CA ALA A 360 4.59 16.73 5.44
C ALA A 360 4.34 16.50 6.93
N SER A 361 4.61 17.52 7.77
CA SER A 361 4.39 17.46 9.22
C SER A 361 2.90 17.32 9.56
N ALA A 362 2.03 18.08 8.92
CA ALA A 362 0.59 18.01 9.12
C ALA A 362 0.05 16.60 8.79
N LEU A 363 0.48 16.02 7.65
CA LEU A 363 0.08 14.66 7.27
C LEU A 363 0.53 13.62 8.30
N PHE A 364 1.78 13.70 8.74
CA PHE A 364 2.35 12.74 9.69
C PHE A 364 1.65 12.80 11.06
N ILE A 365 1.43 14.01 11.58
CA ILE A 365 0.68 14.21 12.85
C ILE A 365 -0.73 13.65 12.73
N LEU A 366 -1.42 13.91 11.60
CA LEU A 366 -2.79 13.42 11.40
C LEU A 366 -2.84 11.89 11.36
N VAL A 367 -1.88 11.23 10.70
CA VAL A 367 -1.78 9.77 10.68
C VAL A 367 -1.56 9.22 12.10
N LEU A 368 -0.66 9.82 12.89
CA LEU A 368 -0.42 9.41 14.28
C LEU A 368 -1.68 9.56 15.15
N LEU A 369 -2.37 10.70 15.05
CA LEU A 369 -3.61 10.95 15.80
C LEU A 369 -4.70 9.94 15.44
N LEU A 370 -4.92 9.70 14.14
CA LEU A 370 -5.93 8.73 13.70
C LEU A 370 -5.57 7.31 14.14
N SER A 371 -4.30 6.92 14.07
CA SER A 371 -3.85 5.60 14.53
C SER A 371 -4.08 5.44 16.04
N GLY A 372 -3.75 6.45 16.86
CA GLY A 372 -3.98 6.41 18.29
C GLY A 372 -5.46 6.37 18.67
N LEU A 373 -6.30 7.19 18.01
CA LEU A 373 -7.76 7.19 18.24
C LEU A 373 -8.38 5.86 17.82
N GLY A 374 -7.96 5.30 16.67
CA GLY A 374 -8.42 4.00 16.22
C GLY A 374 -8.02 2.88 17.18
N ALA A 375 -6.76 2.88 17.66
CA ALA A 375 -6.28 1.90 18.62
C ALA A 375 -7.06 1.95 19.94
N ALA A 376 -7.31 3.15 20.46
CA ALA A 376 -8.13 3.33 21.66
C ALA A 376 -9.55 2.80 21.43
N PHE A 377 -10.17 3.08 20.28
CA PHE A 377 -11.49 2.57 19.93
C PHE A 377 -11.52 1.04 19.89
N LEU A 378 -10.61 0.39 19.16
CA LEU A 378 -10.53 -1.07 19.06
C LEU A 378 -10.29 -1.71 20.42
N SER A 379 -9.37 -1.14 21.22
CA SER A 379 -9.06 -1.66 22.55
C SER A 379 -10.28 -1.63 23.48
N ILE A 380 -11.11 -0.59 23.41
CA ILE A 380 -12.34 -0.47 24.21
C ILE A 380 -13.44 -1.38 23.67
N ALA A 381 -13.65 -1.40 22.35
CA ALA A 381 -14.76 -2.12 21.73
C ALA A 381 -14.60 -3.65 21.75
N ASP A 382 -13.37 -4.14 21.58
CA ASP A 382 -13.07 -5.57 21.46
C ASP A 382 -12.27 -6.12 22.65
N HIS A 383 -11.97 -5.30 23.67
CA HIS A 383 -11.18 -5.69 24.85
C HIS A 383 -9.80 -6.30 24.52
N VAL A 384 -9.19 -5.85 23.43
CA VAL A 384 -7.84 -6.25 23.02
C VAL A 384 -6.78 -5.34 23.63
N SER A 385 -5.53 -5.83 23.74
CA SER A 385 -4.42 -5.00 24.23
C SER A 385 -4.21 -3.78 23.33
N LEU A 386 -3.87 -2.64 23.93
CA LEU A 386 -3.63 -1.40 23.19
C LEU A 386 -2.51 -1.57 22.14
N GLU A 387 -1.50 -2.38 22.44
CA GLU A 387 -0.39 -2.69 21.54
C GLU A 387 -0.89 -3.39 20.27
N ASN A 388 -1.66 -4.48 20.41
CA ASN A 388 -2.22 -5.20 19.25
C ASN A 388 -3.23 -4.32 18.50
N ALA A 389 -4.04 -3.51 19.21
CA ALA A 389 -4.95 -2.55 18.58
C ALA A 389 -4.19 -1.48 17.78
N LEU A 390 -3.04 -1.00 18.28
CA LEU A 390 -2.19 -0.02 17.59
C LEU A 390 -1.55 -0.63 16.34
N TYR A 391 -1.02 -1.85 16.47
CA TYR A 391 -0.47 -2.59 15.33
C TYR A 391 -1.48 -2.74 14.20
N GLU A 392 -2.72 -3.14 14.53
CA GLU A 392 -3.80 -3.35 13.57
C GLU A 392 -4.26 -2.05 12.90
N THR A 393 -4.42 -0.98 13.71
CA THR A 393 -4.86 0.33 13.18
C THR A 393 -3.81 0.99 12.30
N ILE A 394 -2.52 0.91 12.66
CA ILE A 394 -1.42 1.38 11.81
C ILE A 394 -1.37 0.56 10.53
N SER A 395 -1.48 -0.77 10.64
CA SER A 395 -1.52 -1.66 9.49
C SER A 395 -2.65 -1.32 8.53
N ALA A 396 -3.86 -1.06 9.03
CA ALA A 396 -5.01 -0.65 8.22
C ALA A 396 -4.82 0.75 7.61
N LEU A 397 -4.45 1.75 8.40
CA LEU A 397 -4.35 3.15 7.96
C LEU A 397 -3.16 3.36 7.01
N CYS A 398 -2.07 2.63 7.19
CA CYS A 398 -0.92 2.66 6.30
C CYS A 398 -1.01 1.62 5.18
N THR A 399 -2.10 0.84 5.13
CA THR A 399 -2.35 -0.22 4.12
C THR A 399 -1.19 -1.21 4.04
N VAL A 400 -0.79 -1.79 5.18
CA VAL A 400 0.33 -2.74 5.29
C VAL A 400 -0.14 -4.18 5.16
N GLY A 401 -1.21 -4.55 5.91
CA GLY A 401 -1.82 -5.87 5.84
C GLY A 401 -1.30 -6.90 6.83
N LEU A 402 -0.29 -6.58 7.63
CA LEU A 402 0.14 -7.44 8.72
C LEU A 402 -0.83 -7.34 9.89
N THR A 403 -1.07 -8.45 10.56
CA THR A 403 -1.96 -8.57 11.71
C THR A 403 -1.33 -9.40 12.81
N THR A 404 -1.63 -9.09 14.06
CA THR A 404 -1.35 -9.94 15.22
C THR A 404 -2.40 -11.05 15.40
N GLY A 405 -3.25 -11.29 14.38
CA GLY A 405 -4.28 -12.34 14.39
C GLY A 405 -5.65 -11.87 14.91
N ILE A 406 -5.77 -10.62 15.37
CA ILE A 406 -7.04 -10.13 15.97
C ILE A 406 -8.10 -9.76 14.93
N THR A 407 -7.74 -9.50 13.67
CA THR A 407 -8.65 -9.00 12.61
C THR A 407 -9.92 -9.85 12.46
N SER A 408 -9.81 -11.18 12.53
CA SER A 408 -10.92 -12.11 12.34
C SER A 408 -11.93 -12.08 13.49
N SER A 409 -11.48 -11.73 14.71
CA SER A 409 -12.29 -11.72 15.93
C SER A 409 -12.93 -10.36 16.25
N LEU A 410 -12.54 -9.29 15.54
CA LEU A 410 -13.06 -7.93 15.79
C LEU A 410 -14.57 -7.81 15.56
N CYS A 411 -15.23 -7.02 16.39
CA CYS A 411 -16.65 -6.70 16.27
C CYS A 411 -16.94 -5.89 14.97
N ALA A 412 -18.22 -5.82 14.58
CA ALA A 412 -18.62 -5.13 13.35
C ALA A 412 -18.23 -3.65 13.35
N ALA A 413 -18.28 -2.96 14.50
CA ALA A 413 -17.92 -1.55 14.61
C ALA A 413 -16.42 -1.34 14.33
N SER A 414 -15.54 -2.16 14.90
CA SER A 414 -14.09 -2.11 14.67
C SER A 414 -13.73 -2.45 13.22
N GLN A 415 -14.43 -3.42 12.61
CA GLN A 415 -14.25 -3.71 11.18
C GLN A 415 -14.60 -2.52 10.30
N ILE A 416 -15.67 -1.77 10.61
CA ILE A 416 -16.04 -0.55 9.85
C ILE A 416 -14.96 0.53 10.01
N VAL A 417 -14.41 0.71 11.21
CA VAL A 417 -13.31 1.66 11.43
C VAL A 417 -12.10 1.28 10.59
N LEU A 418 -11.70 -0.01 10.55
CA LEU A 418 -10.59 -0.47 9.73
C LEU A 418 -10.88 -0.30 8.22
N ILE A 419 -12.12 -0.54 7.75
CA ILE A 419 -12.54 -0.27 6.35
C ILE A 419 -12.32 1.20 6.00
N ILE A 420 -12.72 2.11 6.88
CA ILE A 420 -12.54 3.56 6.68
C ILE A 420 -11.04 3.91 6.66
N PHE A 421 -10.24 3.31 7.55
CA PHE A 421 -8.80 3.55 7.62
C PHE A 421 -8.07 3.05 6.37
N MET A 422 -8.37 1.84 5.90
CA MET A 422 -7.82 1.31 4.64
C MET A 422 -8.14 2.23 3.45
N PHE A 423 -9.37 2.72 3.38
CA PHE A 423 -9.81 3.64 2.34
C PHE A 423 -9.04 4.98 2.39
N PHE A 424 -8.89 5.57 3.58
CA PHE A 424 -8.14 6.82 3.77
C PHE A 424 -6.65 6.64 3.48
N GLY A 425 -6.08 5.53 3.90
CA GLY A 425 -4.67 5.20 3.66
C GLY A 425 -4.34 5.09 2.17
N ARG A 426 -5.24 4.48 1.39
CA ARG A 426 -5.03 4.28 -0.06
C ARG A 426 -5.16 5.56 -0.86
N LEU A 427 -6.23 6.31 -0.65
CA LEU A 427 -6.48 7.55 -1.40
C LEU A 427 -5.57 8.70 -1.00
N GLY A 428 -4.99 8.60 0.20
CA GLY A 428 -4.26 9.68 0.85
C GLY A 428 -5.21 10.70 1.51
N ILE A 429 -5.03 10.89 2.79
CA ILE A 429 -5.86 11.77 3.64
C ILE A 429 -5.92 13.19 3.07
N MET A 430 -4.80 13.72 2.54
CA MET A 430 -4.74 15.03 1.89
C MET A 430 -5.58 15.10 0.61
N THR A 431 -5.65 14.04 -0.18
CA THR A 431 -6.45 14.00 -1.42
C THR A 431 -7.94 14.08 -1.09
N ILE A 432 -8.37 13.40 -0.04
CA ILE A 432 -9.76 13.44 0.44
C ILE A 432 -10.07 14.83 1.00
N SER A 433 -9.19 15.38 1.84
CA SER A 433 -9.36 16.72 2.41
C SER A 433 -9.49 17.78 1.32
N VAL A 434 -8.59 17.81 0.34
CA VAL A 434 -8.64 18.77 -0.79
C VAL A 434 -9.86 18.50 -1.69
N GLY A 435 -10.28 17.25 -1.87
CA GLY A 435 -11.45 16.91 -2.68
C GLY A 435 -12.78 17.37 -2.10
N PHE A 436 -12.93 17.32 -0.78
CA PHE A 436 -14.19 17.58 -0.08
C PHE A 436 -14.18 18.87 0.74
N MET A 437 -13.05 19.24 1.38
CA MET A 437 -12.96 20.39 2.29
C MET A 437 -12.38 21.64 1.68
N ALA A 438 -11.76 21.59 0.50
CA ALA A 438 -11.40 22.79 -0.22
C ALA A 438 -12.71 23.44 -0.76
N ALA A 439 -13.49 24.01 0.14
CA ALA A 439 -14.24 25.21 -0.13
C ALA A 439 -13.26 26.19 -0.80
N ASP A 440 -13.72 26.96 -1.79
CA ASP A 440 -12.92 27.93 -2.52
C ASP A 440 -11.77 28.41 -1.65
N ARG A 441 -10.54 28.35 -2.16
CA ARG A 441 -9.46 29.17 -1.62
C ARG A 441 -10.01 30.59 -1.66
N ALA A 442 -10.70 30.99 -0.60
CA ALA A 442 -10.85 32.39 -0.31
C ALA A 442 -9.39 32.89 -0.30
N GLU A 443 -9.02 33.65 -1.32
CA GLU A 443 -7.80 34.42 -1.23
C GLU A 443 -7.86 35.05 0.15
N GLU A 444 -6.83 34.80 0.97
CA GLU A 444 -6.71 35.48 2.25
C GLU A 444 -6.65 36.98 1.90
N ARG A 445 -7.84 37.62 1.88
CA ARG A 445 -7.98 39.04 1.58
C ARG A 445 -7.50 39.93 2.72
N VAL A 446 -7.21 39.29 3.87
CA VAL A 446 -6.74 40.01 5.07
C VAL A 446 -5.50 39.26 5.59
N SER A 447 -4.40 39.98 5.66
CA SER A 447 -3.17 39.55 6.34
C SER A 447 -3.23 40.04 7.79
N TYR A 448 -3.22 39.11 8.74
CA TYR A 448 -3.17 39.45 10.17
C TYR A 448 -1.72 39.72 10.59
N ALA A 449 -1.56 40.58 11.60
CA ALA A 449 -0.24 40.87 12.17
C ALA A 449 0.35 39.62 12.81
N GLU A 450 1.66 39.38 12.63
CA GLU A 450 2.38 38.31 13.25
C GLU A 450 2.47 38.51 14.76
N THR A 451 2.24 37.44 15.55
CA THR A 451 2.47 37.43 16.98
C THR A 451 3.60 36.49 17.35
N LYS A 452 4.38 36.85 18.35
CA LYS A 452 5.45 35.99 18.89
C LYS A 452 4.84 34.99 19.88
N ILE A 453 4.93 33.71 19.57
CA ILE A 453 4.56 32.62 20.49
C ILE A 453 5.87 31.96 20.93
N MET A 454 6.04 31.77 22.26
CA MET A 454 7.16 31.00 22.78
C MET A 454 6.91 29.51 22.48
N ILE A 455 7.83 28.93 21.75
CA ILE A 455 7.87 27.48 21.48
C ILE A 455 9.07 26.97 22.28
N GLY A 456 8.82 26.02 23.20
CA GLY A 456 9.79 25.49 24.14
C GLY A 456 11.05 24.88 23.54
#